data_d1d7977202323148fbe76c57235dda4f
#
_entry.id   d1d7977202323148fbe76c57235dda4f
#
_cell.length_a   1.000
_cell.length_b   1.000
_cell.length_c   1.000
_cell.angle_alpha   90.00
_cell.angle_beta   90.00
_cell.angle_gamma   90.00
#
_symmetry.space_group_name_H-M   'P 1'
#
loop_
_entity.id
_entity.type
_entity.pdbx_description
1 polymer ?
#
loop_
_entity_poly.entity_id
_entity_poly.type
_entity_poly.pdbx_seq_one_letter_code
_entity_poly.pdbx_strand_id
1 'polypeptide(L)'
;AISYCVDVYRQKVKPVSNILDFGFYLTFFPQLVAGPIVRADVFIPQLYKTSYLSKRSFGIAVFWILNGLAKKIIMSDYLSTNFVDRVFDNPLLFSGFENLLALFAYSLQVYADFSGYTDIAIGVALLMGFHLPRNFNSPYKALTPTDFWRRWHMSLSSWLRDYLYIPLGGNRRASFGTFFWIAIIAIICIILSESLLVAVAILTLFIYLAIYAALK
;
A
#
# COMPACT_ATOMS: atom_id res chain seq x y z
N ALA A 1 0.38 7.91 13.22
CA ALA A 1 -0.06 8.28 14.58
C ALA A 1 -0.85 7.16 15.25
N ILE A 2 -1.99 6.71 14.70
CA ILE A 2 -2.91 5.73 15.35
C ILE A 2 -2.18 4.43 15.78
N SER A 3 -1.41 3.80 14.90
CA SER A 3 -0.67 2.57 15.22
C SER A 3 0.32 2.76 16.38
N TYR A 4 1.00 3.93 16.43
CA TYR A 4 1.89 4.27 17.53
C TYR A 4 1.15 4.33 18.86
N CYS A 5 0.02 5.05 18.93
CA CYS A 5 -0.78 5.14 20.16
C CYS A 5 -1.27 3.76 20.63
N VAL A 6 -1.74 2.94 19.69
CA VAL A 6 -2.17 1.57 19.98
C VAL A 6 -1.02 0.70 20.48
N ASP A 7 0.16 0.80 19.87
CA ASP A 7 1.33 0.01 20.26
C ASP A 7 1.91 0.45 21.61
N VAL A 8 1.87 1.74 21.93
CA VAL A 8 2.22 2.26 23.27
C VAL A 8 1.21 1.77 24.30
N TYR A 9 -0.10 1.87 24.02
CA TYR A 9 -1.15 1.37 24.90
C TYR A 9 -1.04 -0.13 25.16
N ARG A 10 -0.66 -0.90 24.14
CA ARG A 10 -0.40 -2.35 24.25
C ARG A 10 0.96 -2.70 24.84
N GLN A 11 1.75 -1.72 25.26
CA GLN A 11 3.11 -1.88 25.79
C GLN A 11 4.10 -2.57 24.84
N LYS A 12 3.81 -2.56 23.54
CA LYS A 12 4.72 -3.08 22.52
C LYS A 12 5.88 -2.15 22.20
N VAL A 13 5.64 -0.86 22.32
CA VAL A 13 6.62 0.20 22.08
C VAL A 13 6.67 1.10 23.30
N LYS A 14 7.86 1.45 23.76
CA LYS A 14 8.02 2.47 24.80
C LYS A 14 7.66 3.84 24.24
N PRO A 15 6.98 4.70 25.02
CA PRO A 15 6.73 6.07 24.59
C PRO A 15 8.03 6.78 24.27
N VAL A 16 8.03 7.54 23.19
CA VAL A 16 9.17 8.40 22.82
C VAL A 16 9.19 9.59 23.75
N SER A 17 10.31 9.84 24.38
CA SER A 17 10.48 10.95 25.33
C SER A 17 10.62 12.32 24.65
N ASN A 18 11.10 12.33 23.39
CA ASN A 18 11.35 13.56 22.63
C ASN A 18 10.25 13.76 21.57
N ILE A 19 9.55 14.89 21.66
CA ILE A 19 8.51 15.26 20.70
C ILE A 19 9.05 15.42 19.26
N LEU A 20 10.31 15.81 19.11
CA LEU A 20 10.93 15.98 17.79
C LEU A 20 11.11 14.63 17.08
N ASP A 21 11.49 13.59 17.81
CA ASP A 21 11.63 12.24 17.26
C ASP A 21 10.27 11.68 16.83
N PHE A 22 9.25 11.93 17.59
CA PHE A 22 7.87 11.59 17.22
C PHE A 22 7.41 12.38 16.00
N GLY A 23 7.68 13.69 15.97
CA GLY A 23 7.39 14.56 14.83
C GLY A 23 8.10 14.07 13.57
N PHE A 24 9.39 13.76 13.66
CA PHE A 24 10.17 13.24 12.55
C PHE A 24 9.59 11.92 12.03
N TYR A 25 9.23 10.98 12.94
CA TYR A 25 8.57 9.73 12.54
C TYR A 25 7.27 9.99 11.77
N LEU A 26 6.46 10.94 12.17
CA LEU A 26 5.20 11.26 11.50
C LEU A 26 5.38 11.97 10.15
N THR A 27 6.40 12.83 10.05
CA THR A 27 6.63 13.69 8.87
C THR A 27 7.71 13.18 7.94
N PHE A 28 8.23 11.98 8.17
CA PHE A 28 9.25 11.38 7.31
C PHE A 28 8.76 11.26 5.88
N PHE A 29 9.20 12.18 5.02
CA PHE A 29 8.59 12.41 3.71
C PHE A 29 8.54 11.19 2.78
N PRO A 30 9.52 10.24 2.77
CA PRO A 30 9.42 9.09 1.86
C PRO A 30 8.22 8.17 2.12
N GLN A 31 7.62 8.21 3.32
CA GLN A 31 6.45 7.39 3.64
C GLN A 31 5.10 8.12 3.48
N LEU A 32 5.09 9.47 3.29
CA LEU A 32 3.89 10.28 3.52
C LEU A 32 2.73 9.96 2.58
N VAL A 33 2.90 10.03 1.26
CA VAL A 33 1.76 9.99 0.33
C VAL A 33 1.40 8.55 -0.05
N ALA A 34 2.31 7.83 -0.66
CA ALA A 34 2.12 6.46 -1.14
C ALA A 34 3.30 5.55 -0.77
N GLY A 35 4.16 5.98 0.15
CA GLY A 35 5.27 5.19 0.65
C GLY A 35 4.81 4.02 1.53
N PRO A 36 5.73 3.09 1.85
CA PRO A 36 5.41 2.00 2.75
C PRO A 36 5.01 2.49 4.13
N ILE A 37 3.92 1.94 4.69
CA ILE A 37 3.50 2.25 6.06
C ILE A 37 4.49 1.63 7.04
N VAL A 38 5.28 2.48 7.70
CA VAL A 38 6.30 2.04 8.65
C VAL A 38 5.76 2.09 10.07
N ARG A 39 6.04 1.05 10.84
CA ARG A 39 5.67 0.96 12.25
C ARG A 39 6.70 1.64 13.14
N ALA A 40 6.25 2.18 14.26
CA ALA A 40 7.12 2.86 15.20
C ALA A 40 8.21 1.95 15.81
N ASP A 41 7.88 0.68 16.06
CA ASP A 41 8.83 -0.32 16.55
C ASP A 41 10.00 -0.59 15.60
N VAL A 42 9.78 -0.41 14.29
CA VAL A 42 10.81 -0.56 13.25
C VAL A 42 11.53 0.75 12.98
N PHE A 43 10.82 1.89 12.98
CA PHE A 43 11.37 3.17 12.56
C PHE A 43 12.15 3.88 13.67
N ILE A 44 11.54 4.01 14.86
CA ILE A 44 12.12 4.80 15.97
C ILE A 44 13.51 4.29 16.39
N PRO A 45 13.78 2.97 16.48
CA PRO A 45 15.13 2.50 16.78
C PRO A 45 16.18 2.89 15.75
N GLN A 46 15.78 3.17 14.49
CA GLN A 46 16.72 3.59 13.45
C GLN A 46 17.19 5.04 13.66
N LEU A 47 16.42 5.89 14.34
CA LEU A 47 16.81 7.27 14.67
C LEU A 47 18.06 7.34 15.55
N TYR A 48 18.25 6.33 16.41
CA TYR A 48 19.33 6.28 17.39
C TYR A 48 20.51 5.42 16.92
N LYS A 49 20.44 4.84 15.71
CA LYS A 49 21.54 4.08 15.14
C LYS A 49 22.40 4.98 14.28
N THR A 50 23.71 4.93 14.53
CA THR A 50 24.68 5.52 13.58
C THR A 50 24.61 4.72 12.27
N SER A 51 24.19 5.38 11.20
CA SER A 51 24.16 4.76 9.87
C SER A 51 25.31 5.32 9.02
N TYR A 52 26.09 4.42 8.41
CA TYR A 52 27.09 4.78 7.42
C TYR A 52 26.60 4.32 6.04
N LEU A 53 26.54 5.26 5.11
CA LEU A 53 26.21 4.94 3.72
C LEU A 53 27.40 4.25 3.04
N SER A 54 27.42 2.94 3.02
CA SER A 54 28.44 2.17 2.31
C SER A 54 28.26 2.32 0.79
N LYS A 55 29.34 2.11 0.01
CA LYS A 55 29.27 2.09 -1.47
C LYS A 55 28.21 1.10 -1.98
N ARG A 56 28.06 -0.05 -1.30
CA ARG A 56 27.03 -1.05 -1.64
C ARG A 56 25.63 -0.52 -1.37
N SER A 57 25.39 0.08 -0.20
CA SER A 57 24.08 0.65 0.15
C SER A 57 23.71 1.79 -0.79
N PHE A 58 24.68 2.64 -1.16
CA PHE A 58 24.48 3.68 -2.15
C PHE A 58 24.06 3.09 -3.51
N GLY A 59 24.77 2.09 -4.02
CA GLY A 59 24.43 1.43 -5.28
C GLY A 59 23.04 0.80 -5.26
N ILE A 60 22.65 0.15 -4.14
CA ILE A 60 21.31 -0.41 -3.96
C ILE A 60 20.25 0.70 -3.95
N ALA A 61 20.50 1.81 -3.26
CA ALA A 61 19.56 2.93 -3.19
C ALA A 61 19.32 3.55 -4.58
N VAL A 62 20.41 3.79 -5.33
CA VAL A 62 20.32 4.30 -6.72
C VAL A 62 19.56 3.32 -7.61
N PHE A 63 19.84 2.02 -7.48
CA PHE A 63 19.09 0.99 -8.23
C PHE A 63 17.59 1.05 -7.96
N TRP A 64 17.18 1.18 -6.69
CA TRP A 64 15.78 1.31 -6.32
C TRP A 64 15.13 2.56 -6.94
N ILE A 65 15.82 3.71 -6.88
CA ILE A 65 15.33 4.97 -7.45
C ILE A 65 15.17 4.84 -8.97
N LEU A 66 16.19 4.35 -9.67
CA LEU A 66 16.16 4.19 -11.12
C LEU A 66 15.08 3.18 -11.57
N ASN A 67 14.96 2.05 -10.85
CA ASN A 67 13.91 1.07 -11.11
C ASN A 67 12.51 1.67 -10.92
N GLY A 68 12.30 2.45 -9.85
CA GLY A 68 11.06 3.14 -9.59
C GLY A 68 10.73 4.19 -10.66
N LEU A 69 11.70 4.99 -11.08
CA LEU A 69 11.54 5.96 -12.17
C LEU A 69 11.21 5.26 -13.49
N ALA A 70 11.89 4.17 -13.82
CA ALA A 70 11.59 3.40 -15.02
C ALA A 70 10.14 2.87 -15.01
N LYS A 71 9.67 2.33 -13.89
CA LYS A 71 8.26 1.90 -13.75
C LYS A 71 7.30 3.09 -13.90
N LYS A 72 7.57 4.21 -13.25
CA LYS A 72 6.70 5.40 -13.31
C LYS A 72 6.64 5.98 -14.72
N ILE A 73 7.78 6.32 -15.29
CA ILE A 73 7.85 7.07 -16.56
C ILE A 73 7.56 6.17 -17.76
N ILE A 74 8.21 4.99 -17.84
CA ILE A 74 8.16 4.14 -19.03
C ILE A 74 6.92 3.24 -19.02
N MET A 75 6.58 2.66 -17.87
CA MET A 75 5.45 1.73 -17.81
C MET A 75 4.14 2.44 -17.47
N SER A 76 4.10 3.27 -16.43
CA SER A 76 2.85 3.89 -15.99
C SER A 76 2.44 5.04 -16.89
N ASP A 77 3.23 6.12 -16.91
CA ASP A 77 2.83 7.36 -17.58
C ASP A 77 2.74 7.19 -19.10
N TYR A 78 3.69 6.48 -19.70
CA TYR A 78 3.64 6.22 -21.14
C TYR A 78 2.43 5.37 -21.55
N LEU A 79 2.11 4.31 -20.77
CA LEU A 79 0.98 3.45 -21.05
C LEU A 79 -0.35 4.18 -20.84
N SER A 80 -0.46 5.02 -19.79
CA SER A 80 -1.61 5.86 -19.52
C SER A 80 -1.91 6.77 -20.72
N THR A 81 -0.98 7.66 -21.02
CA THR A 81 -1.19 8.73 -22.00
C THR A 81 -1.35 8.23 -23.44
N ASN A 82 -0.67 7.14 -23.82
CA ASN A 82 -0.66 6.66 -25.19
C ASN A 82 -1.74 5.62 -25.50
N PHE A 83 -2.29 4.95 -24.49
CA PHE A 83 -3.26 3.89 -24.73
C PHE A 83 -4.45 3.94 -23.79
N VAL A 84 -4.23 3.83 -22.47
CA VAL A 84 -5.31 3.60 -21.51
C VAL A 84 -6.30 4.77 -21.49
N ASP A 85 -5.79 6.01 -21.30
CA ASP A 85 -6.64 7.20 -21.19
C ASP A 85 -7.42 7.44 -22.51
N ARG A 86 -6.78 7.23 -23.65
CA ARG A 86 -7.44 7.40 -24.97
C ARG A 86 -8.61 6.44 -25.15
N VAL A 87 -8.45 5.19 -24.73
CA VAL A 87 -9.49 4.17 -24.85
C VAL A 87 -10.62 4.46 -23.86
N PHE A 88 -10.28 4.83 -22.61
CA PHE A 88 -11.28 5.06 -21.58
C PHE A 88 -12.06 6.38 -21.75
N ASP A 89 -11.44 7.40 -22.32
CA ASP A 89 -12.11 8.66 -22.64
C ASP A 89 -13.18 8.50 -23.74
N ASN A 90 -12.94 7.61 -24.71
CA ASN A 90 -13.84 7.39 -25.83
C ASN A 90 -13.99 5.91 -26.19
N PRO A 91 -14.54 5.07 -25.32
CA PRO A 91 -14.55 3.60 -25.51
C PRO A 91 -15.33 3.14 -26.73
N LEU A 92 -16.27 3.95 -27.22
CA LEU A 92 -17.06 3.64 -28.41
C LEU A 92 -16.28 3.77 -29.73
N LEU A 93 -15.13 4.44 -29.72
CA LEU A 93 -14.26 4.57 -30.90
C LEU A 93 -13.32 3.37 -31.08
N PHE A 94 -13.26 2.49 -30.10
CA PHE A 94 -12.36 1.35 -30.05
C PHE A 94 -13.16 0.04 -30.12
N SER A 95 -12.53 -0.98 -30.68
CA SER A 95 -13.11 -2.33 -30.72
C SER A 95 -13.23 -2.93 -29.32
N GLY A 96 -14.10 -3.93 -29.13
CA GLY A 96 -14.23 -4.62 -27.86
C GLY A 96 -12.92 -5.27 -27.40
N PHE A 97 -12.08 -5.70 -28.32
CA PHE A 97 -10.76 -6.27 -28.01
C PHE A 97 -9.78 -5.20 -27.49
N GLU A 98 -9.77 -3.99 -28.08
CA GLU A 98 -8.94 -2.89 -27.60
C GLU A 98 -9.40 -2.41 -26.22
N ASN A 99 -10.70 -2.33 -25.98
CA ASN A 99 -11.25 -2.03 -24.66
C ASN A 99 -10.83 -3.07 -23.60
N LEU A 100 -10.84 -4.36 -23.96
CA LEU A 100 -10.37 -5.43 -23.07
C LEU A 100 -8.86 -5.32 -22.81
N LEU A 101 -8.05 -5.03 -23.80
CA LEU A 101 -6.62 -4.80 -23.64
C LEU A 101 -6.34 -3.58 -22.78
N ALA A 102 -7.11 -2.50 -22.92
CA ALA A 102 -6.97 -1.30 -22.08
C ALA A 102 -7.24 -1.60 -20.61
N LEU A 103 -8.18 -2.50 -20.29
CA LEU A 103 -8.44 -2.93 -18.92
C LEU A 103 -7.22 -3.64 -18.29
N PHE A 104 -6.58 -4.56 -19.04
CA PHE A 104 -5.34 -5.20 -18.57
C PHE A 104 -4.17 -4.20 -18.48
N ALA A 105 -4.04 -3.32 -19.46
CA ALA A 105 -3.05 -2.26 -19.47
C ALA A 105 -3.20 -1.33 -18.28
N TYR A 106 -4.43 -0.95 -17.93
CA TYR A 106 -4.73 -0.17 -16.74
C TYR A 106 -4.30 -0.88 -15.44
N SER A 107 -4.53 -2.18 -15.34
CA SER A 107 -4.06 -2.97 -14.20
C SER A 107 -2.53 -2.90 -14.06
N LEU A 108 -1.79 -3.03 -15.16
CA LEU A 108 -0.33 -2.89 -15.18
C LEU A 108 0.13 -1.45 -14.86
N GLN A 109 -0.58 -0.45 -15.39
CA GLN A 109 -0.33 0.95 -15.12
C GLN A 109 -0.42 1.26 -13.62
N VAL A 110 -1.52 0.88 -12.96
CA VAL A 110 -1.72 1.08 -11.52
C VAL A 110 -0.62 0.39 -10.69
N TYR A 111 -0.24 -0.82 -11.09
CA TYR A 111 0.87 -1.52 -10.43
C TYR A 111 2.20 -0.80 -10.64
N ALA A 112 2.50 -0.38 -11.87
CA ALA A 112 3.76 0.29 -12.19
C ALA A 112 3.86 1.65 -11.49
N ASP A 113 2.76 2.42 -11.46
CA ASP A 113 2.67 3.70 -10.79
C ASP A 113 2.97 3.55 -9.28
N PHE A 114 2.22 2.73 -8.61
CA PHE A 114 2.34 2.59 -7.16
C PHE A 114 3.61 1.85 -6.75
N SER A 115 4.02 0.78 -7.45
CA SER A 115 5.29 0.11 -7.13
C SER A 115 6.49 0.97 -7.46
N GLY A 116 6.42 1.79 -8.51
CA GLY A 116 7.47 2.75 -8.87
C GLY A 116 7.67 3.80 -7.78
N TYR A 117 6.57 4.39 -7.30
CA TYR A 117 6.62 5.34 -6.18
C TYR A 117 7.25 4.71 -4.93
N THR A 118 6.83 3.51 -4.54
CA THR A 118 7.37 2.85 -3.36
C THR A 118 8.84 2.46 -3.51
N ASP A 119 9.28 2.09 -4.70
CA ASP A 119 10.69 1.81 -4.97
C ASP A 119 11.55 3.08 -4.82
N ILE A 120 11.09 4.23 -5.34
CA ILE A 120 11.75 5.52 -5.15
C ILE A 120 11.82 5.86 -3.66
N ALA A 121 10.71 5.70 -2.93
CA ALA A 121 10.64 5.98 -1.50
C ALA A 121 11.65 5.13 -0.69
N ILE A 122 11.76 3.84 -1.00
CA ILE A 122 12.74 2.93 -0.38
C ILE A 122 14.17 3.38 -0.69
N GLY A 123 14.45 3.73 -1.94
CA GLY A 123 15.78 4.18 -2.36
C GLY A 123 16.20 5.48 -1.69
N VAL A 124 15.30 6.48 -1.66
CA VAL A 124 15.53 7.76 -0.99
C VAL A 124 15.74 7.59 0.51
N ALA A 125 14.89 6.80 1.16
CA ALA A 125 15.06 6.50 2.59
C ALA A 125 16.40 5.83 2.89
N LEU A 126 16.82 4.90 2.03
CA LEU A 126 18.12 4.21 2.16
C LEU A 126 19.30 5.17 2.03
N LEU A 127 19.22 6.19 1.15
CA LEU A 127 20.24 7.25 1.07
C LEU A 127 20.34 8.07 2.36
N MET A 128 19.21 8.23 3.06
CA MET A 128 19.14 8.90 4.37
C MET A 128 19.52 7.98 5.54
N GLY A 129 19.85 6.71 5.28
CA GLY A 129 20.20 5.72 6.30
C GLY A 129 19.03 4.97 6.91
N PHE A 130 17.82 5.13 6.37
CA PHE A 130 16.61 4.46 6.87
C PHE A 130 16.21 3.29 5.96
N HIS A 131 15.77 2.20 6.60
CA HIS A 131 15.27 1.02 5.90
C HIS A 131 13.75 0.97 5.97
N LEU A 132 13.11 1.03 4.81
CA LEU A 132 11.66 0.88 4.68
C LEU A 132 11.29 -0.53 4.23
N PRO A 133 10.11 -1.06 4.65
CA PRO A 133 9.63 -2.35 4.18
C PRO A 133 9.19 -2.27 2.72
N ARG A 134 9.20 -3.42 2.03
CA ARG A 134 8.65 -3.51 0.66
C ARG A 134 7.13 -3.54 0.69
N ASN A 135 6.51 -2.90 -0.31
CA ASN A 135 5.05 -2.94 -0.50
C ASN A 135 4.60 -3.99 -1.51
N PHE A 136 5.46 -4.38 -2.43
CA PHE A 136 5.12 -5.31 -3.51
C PHE A 136 6.10 -6.48 -3.60
N ASN A 137 5.57 -7.68 -3.85
CA ASN A 137 6.35 -8.88 -4.09
C ASN A 137 5.77 -9.65 -5.28
N SER A 138 5.92 -9.12 -6.50
CA SER A 138 5.42 -9.73 -7.75
C SER A 138 3.96 -10.20 -7.64
N PRO A 139 2.98 -9.30 -7.41
CA PRO A 139 1.60 -9.68 -7.11
C PRO A 139 0.91 -10.47 -8.23
N TYR A 140 1.25 -10.20 -9.48
CA TYR A 140 0.67 -10.91 -10.63
C TYR A 140 1.21 -12.35 -10.83
N LYS A 141 2.16 -12.81 -10.01
CA LYS A 141 2.57 -14.21 -9.91
C LYS A 141 1.71 -15.01 -8.93
N ALA A 142 0.75 -14.39 -8.29
CA ALA A 142 -0.14 -15.04 -7.34
C ALA A 142 -1.07 -16.03 -8.05
N LEU A 143 -1.24 -17.21 -7.46
CA LEU A 143 -2.15 -18.25 -7.97
C LEU A 143 -3.55 -18.18 -7.34
N THR A 144 -3.68 -17.46 -6.24
CA THR A 144 -4.94 -17.27 -5.51
C THR A 144 -5.13 -15.81 -5.09
N PRO A 145 -6.38 -15.34 -4.93
CA PRO A 145 -6.63 -14.00 -4.40
C PRO A 145 -5.97 -13.74 -3.05
N THR A 146 -5.91 -14.75 -2.18
CA THR A 146 -5.24 -14.64 -0.88
C THR A 146 -3.73 -14.41 -1.05
N ASP A 147 -3.08 -15.11 -1.98
CA ASP A 147 -1.66 -14.91 -2.27
C ASP A 147 -1.42 -13.54 -2.92
N PHE A 148 -2.33 -13.09 -3.80
CA PHE A 148 -2.28 -11.75 -4.38
C PHE A 148 -2.22 -10.67 -3.30
N TRP A 149 -3.13 -10.65 -2.33
CA TRP A 149 -3.16 -9.66 -1.26
C TRP A 149 -1.98 -9.77 -0.28
N ARG A 150 -1.34 -10.91 -0.18
CA ARG A 150 -0.08 -11.08 0.57
C ARG A 150 1.13 -10.48 -0.15
N ARG A 151 1.00 -10.16 -1.45
CA ARG A 151 2.06 -9.61 -2.31
C ARG A 151 1.78 -8.17 -2.73
N TRP A 152 0.53 -7.72 -2.64
CA TRP A 152 0.07 -6.37 -2.96
C TRP A 152 -0.03 -5.52 -1.71
N HIS A 153 0.59 -4.31 -1.74
CA HIS A 153 0.56 -3.33 -0.66
C HIS A 153 0.73 -3.95 0.74
N MET A 154 1.84 -4.67 0.91
CA MET A 154 2.09 -5.56 2.05
C MET A 154 2.05 -4.81 3.38
N SER A 155 2.54 -3.55 3.41
CA SER A 155 2.53 -2.74 4.63
C SER A 155 1.10 -2.37 5.06
N LEU A 156 0.20 -2.01 4.13
CA LEU A 156 -1.20 -1.75 4.43
C LEU A 156 -1.92 -3.03 4.84
N SER A 157 -1.73 -4.13 4.10
CA SER A 157 -2.35 -5.42 4.41
C SER A 157 -2.01 -5.90 5.82
N SER A 158 -0.74 -5.76 6.22
CA SER A 158 -0.30 -6.09 7.58
C SER A 158 -0.87 -5.12 8.63
N TRP A 159 -0.95 -3.82 8.30
CA TRP A 159 -1.51 -2.82 9.19
C TRP A 159 -3.00 -3.08 9.45
N LEU A 160 -3.79 -3.28 8.39
CA LEU A 160 -5.22 -3.60 8.51
C LEU A 160 -5.45 -4.87 9.31
N ARG A 161 -4.64 -5.91 9.09
CA ARG A 161 -4.73 -7.15 9.85
C ARG A 161 -4.50 -6.92 11.34
N ASP A 162 -3.44 -6.20 11.71
CA ASP A 162 -2.97 -6.13 13.10
C ASP A 162 -3.71 -5.07 13.93
N TYR A 163 -4.20 -4.00 13.30
CA TYR A 163 -4.86 -2.89 14.00
C TYR A 163 -6.37 -2.82 13.78
N LEU A 164 -6.89 -3.50 12.76
CA LEU A 164 -8.33 -3.52 12.50
C LEU A 164 -8.91 -4.93 12.62
N TYR A 165 -8.43 -5.87 11.82
CA TYR A 165 -9.03 -7.19 11.69
C TYR A 165 -8.90 -8.05 12.95
N ILE A 166 -7.69 -8.18 13.51
CA ILE A 166 -7.45 -8.96 14.73
C ILE A 166 -8.17 -8.36 15.95
N PRO A 167 -8.13 -7.03 16.21
CA PRO A 167 -8.86 -6.42 17.31
C PRO A 167 -10.38 -6.57 17.23
N LEU A 168 -10.95 -6.61 16.02
CA LEU A 168 -12.38 -6.86 15.80
C LEU A 168 -12.79 -8.33 15.96
N GLY A 169 -11.84 -9.21 16.32
CA GLY A 169 -12.10 -10.63 16.62
C GLY A 169 -11.49 -11.60 15.62
N GLY A 170 -10.99 -11.14 14.46
CA GLY A 170 -10.38 -11.98 13.44
C GLY A 170 -11.22 -13.20 13.06
N ASN A 171 -10.59 -14.32 12.70
CA ASN A 171 -11.27 -15.58 12.38
C ASN A 171 -11.94 -16.25 13.58
N ARG A 172 -11.60 -15.86 14.81
CA ARG A 172 -12.06 -16.55 16.02
C ARG A 172 -13.46 -16.07 16.48
N ARG A 173 -13.88 -14.89 16.05
CA ARG A 173 -15.15 -14.26 16.39
C ARG A 173 -15.80 -13.62 15.15
N ALA A 174 -15.87 -14.37 14.05
CA ALA A 174 -16.69 -13.97 12.92
C ALA A 174 -18.17 -13.98 13.35
N SER A 175 -18.55 -13.02 14.18
CA SER A 175 -19.93 -12.78 14.57
C SER A 175 -20.56 -11.79 13.60
N PHE A 176 -21.89 -11.83 13.49
CA PHE A 176 -22.67 -10.84 12.73
C PHE A 176 -22.25 -9.39 13.01
N GLY A 177 -21.84 -9.07 14.26
CA GLY A 177 -21.33 -7.75 14.63
C GLY A 177 -20.05 -7.33 13.92
N THR A 178 -19.12 -8.25 13.66
CA THR A 178 -17.86 -7.93 12.93
C THR A 178 -18.18 -7.55 11.48
N PHE A 179 -19.07 -8.30 10.80
CA PHE A 179 -19.54 -7.98 9.45
C PHE A 179 -20.27 -6.65 9.41
N PHE A 180 -21.11 -6.37 10.39
CA PHE A 180 -21.86 -5.12 10.49
C PHE A 180 -20.93 -3.90 10.57
N TRP A 181 -19.91 -3.92 11.43
CA TRP A 181 -18.94 -2.81 11.54
C TRP A 181 -18.08 -2.63 10.31
N ILE A 182 -17.62 -3.72 9.68
CA ILE A 182 -16.87 -3.64 8.43
C ILE A 182 -17.76 -3.07 7.32
N ALA A 183 -19.05 -3.47 7.25
CA ALA A 183 -20.01 -2.91 6.30
C ALA A 183 -20.22 -1.41 6.50
N ILE A 184 -20.37 -0.95 7.74
CA ILE A 184 -20.49 0.49 8.05
C ILE A 184 -19.25 1.26 7.59
N ILE A 185 -18.05 0.76 7.89
CA ILE A 185 -16.81 1.41 7.46
C ILE A 185 -16.74 1.48 5.94
N ALA A 186 -17.08 0.38 5.23
CA ALA A 186 -17.10 0.36 3.77
C ALA A 186 -18.11 1.37 3.20
N ILE A 187 -19.31 1.44 3.77
CA ILE A 187 -20.37 2.40 3.37
C ILE A 187 -19.88 3.85 3.61
N ILE A 188 -19.28 4.14 4.75
CA ILE A 188 -18.71 5.46 5.04
C ILE A 188 -17.63 5.82 4.03
N CYS A 189 -16.72 4.90 3.72
CA CYS A 189 -15.68 5.13 2.70
C CYS A 189 -16.27 5.36 1.31
N ILE A 190 -17.35 4.66 0.94
CA ILE A 190 -18.07 4.85 -0.32
C ILE A 190 -18.73 6.24 -0.36
N ILE A 191 -19.40 6.64 0.72
CA ILE A 191 -20.07 7.96 0.81
C ILE A 191 -19.05 9.11 0.77
N LEU A 192 -17.88 8.94 1.40
CA LEU A 192 -16.82 9.94 1.40
C LEU A 192 -15.98 9.95 0.10
N SER A 193 -16.17 8.97 -0.76
CA SER A 193 -15.46 8.85 -2.03
C SER A 193 -16.21 9.61 -3.12
N GLU A 194 -15.59 10.65 -3.69
CA GLU A 194 -16.13 11.36 -4.86
C GLU A 194 -15.99 10.54 -6.16
N SER A 195 -15.28 9.41 -6.13
CA SER A 195 -15.00 8.57 -7.29
C SER A 195 -15.75 7.24 -7.22
N LEU A 196 -16.60 7.00 -8.22
CA LEU A 196 -17.32 5.73 -8.40
C LEU A 196 -16.36 4.52 -8.47
N LEU A 197 -15.17 4.70 -9.05
CA LEU A 197 -14.13 3.65 -9.15
C LEU A 197 -13.60 3.24 -7.78
N VAL A 198 -13.35 4.19 -6.88
CA VAL A 198 -12.93 3.91 -5.51
C VAL A 198 -14.04 3.22 -4.74
N ALA A 199 -15.30 3.63 -4.93
CA ALA A 199 -16.46 2.99 -4.32
C ALA A 199 -16.58 1.52 -4.77
N VAL A 200 -16.45 1.24 -6.07
CA VAL A 200 -16.49 -0.14 -6.62
C VAL A 200 -15.32 -0.96 -6.11
N ALA A 201 -14.10 -0.42 -6.05
CA ALA A 201 -12.95 -1.14 -5.53
C ALA A 201 -13.09 -1.50 -4.04
N ILE A 202 -13.65 -0.59 -3.24
CA ILE A 202 -13.94 -0.84 -1.82
C ILE A 202 -15.04 -1.90 -1.68
N LEU A 203 -16.09 -1.83 -2.49
CA LEU A 203 -17.20 -2.79 -2.46
C LEU A 203 -16.75 -4.20 -2.88
N THR A 204 -15.93 -4.32 -3.93
CA THR A 204 -15.38 -5.61 -4.36
C THR A 204 -14.46 -6.23 -3.33
N LEU A 205 -13.60 -5.43 -2.70
CA LEU A 205 -12.76 -5.87 -1.59
C LEU A 205 -13.62 -6.35 -0.41
N PHE A 206 -14.71 -5.63 -0.11
CA PHE A 206 -15.63 -5.98 0.96
C PHE A 206 -16.37 -7.30 0.70
N ILE A 207 -16.93 -7.47 -0.50
CA ILE A 207 -17.59 -8.72 -0.93
C ILE A 207 -16.61 -9.89 -0.83
N TYR A 208 -15.39 -9.70 -1.29
CA TYR A 208 -14.35 -10.73 -1.21
C TYR A 208 -14.04 -11.13 0.23
N LEU A 209 -13.84 -10.15 1.13
CA LEU A 209 -13.59 -10.41 2.55
C LEU A 209 -14.76 -11.11 3.22
N ALA A 210 -16.01 -10.76 2.85
CA ALA A 210 -17.23 -11.40 3.37
C ALA A 210 -17.33 -12.86 2.89
N ILE A 211 -17.11 -13.13 1.59
CA ILE A 211 -17.11 -14.49 1.04
C ILE A 211 -16.00 -15.33 1.67
N TYR A 212 -14.80 -14.79 1.80
CA TYR A 212 -13.67 -15.48 2.42
C TYR A 212 -13.95 -15.85 3.89
N ALA A 213 -14.62 -14.98 4.64
CA ALA A 213 -14.98 -15.25 6.01
C ALA A 213 -16.15 -16.24 6.15
N ALA A 214 -17.04 -16.31 5.16
CA ALA A 214 -18.18 -17.26 5.14
C ALA A 214 -17.75 -18.69 4.71
N LEU A 215 -16.64 -18.82 3.97
CA LEU A 215 -16.13 -20.12 3.48
C LEU A 215 -15.10 -20.78 4.42
N LYS A 216 -14.84 -20.19 5.60
CA LYS A 216 -14.02 -20.74 6.68
C LYS A 216 -14.83 -21.00 7.94
#